data_f2ab77500e225d37c60f462127b4f770
#
_entry.id   f2ab77500e225d37c60f462127b4f770
#
_cell.length_a   1.000
_cell.length_b   1.000
_cell.length_c   1.000
_cell.angle_alpha   90.00
_cell.angle_beta   90.00
_cell.angle_gamma   90.00
#
_symmetry.space_group_name_H-M   'P 1'
#
loop_
_entity.id
_entity.type
_entity.pdbx_description
1 polymer ?
#
loop_
_entity_poly.entity_id
_entity_poly.type
_entity_poly.pdbx_seq_one_letter_code
_entity_poly.pdbx_strand_id
1 'polypeptide(L)'
;MRKLNVRWLGNLPYSEALILQKGLKESVAGEHNPYDYLLLLEHNNVITIGRTGDTNNLLLDSEELEKKGIEFFETDRGGDITFHGKGQLIGYPIMRLQDPKKVIPFVRSLEQTIIKTLDSFDIEAFSKEDDTGVWTSEGKIASIGVKVSKWTTYHGFALNIFDKLEGFDFINPCGNQEEKIASVHTFNTEISFDDVVNKITETFTAEFGYEDVGIQMSQFTPTQLKKHKKHEIDEMLDKGVFQKNNNLVPITIKGLLPNEPERPEWMKVKANLGKDYRDLKNLISEKKLNTVCEEASCPNIYECWSMGTATFMIMGDTCTRACGFCDVNTGTVSYTHLTLPTTRYV
;
A
#
# COMPACT_ATOMS: atom_id res chain seq x y z
N MET A 1 -18.01 -5.26 18.35
CA MET A 1 -18.11 -4.89 16.92
C MET A 1 -17.00 -3.92 16.60
N ARG A 2 -16.33 -3.97 15.43
CA ARG A 2 -15.29 -2.99 15.08
C ARG A 2 -15.96 -1.70 14.61
N LYS A 3 -15.27 -0.58 14.81
CA LYS A 3 -15.74 0.75 14.42
C LYS A 3 -15.07 1.16 13.11
N LEU A 4 -15.75 1.90 12.26
CA LEU A 4 -15.17 2.41 11.02
C LEU A 4 -14.77 3.88 11.16
N ASN A 5 -13.55 4.19 10.74
CA ASN A 5 -13.07 5.55 10.55
C ASN A 5 -12.94 5.86 9.05
N VAL A 6 -13.78 6.74 8.53
CA VAL A 6 -13.69 7.22 7.15
C VAL A 6 -12.92 8.54 7.12
N ARG A 7 -11.93 8.64 6.24
CA ARG A 7 -11.05 9.79 6.11
C ARG A 7 -10.95 10.25 4.66
N TRP A 8 -11.33 11.49 4.39
CA TRP A 8 -11.02 12.15 3.13
C TRP A 8 -9.67 12.88 3.26
N LEU A 9 -8.68 12.48 2.46
CA LEU A 9 -7.31 12.98 2.54
C LEU A 9 -6.96 13.99 1.43
N GLY A 10 -7.91 14.26 0.52
CA GLY A 10 -7.66 15.13 -0.63
C GLY A 10 -6.68 14.48 -1.62
N ASN A 11 -5.87 15.30 -2.28
CA ASN A 11 -4.84 14.81 -3.19
C ASN A 11 -3.55 14.48 -2.40
N LEU A 12 -3.10 13.24 -2.45
CA LEU A 12 -1.94 12.74 -1.72
C LEU A 12 -0.99 11.96 -2.66
N PRO A 13 0.34 12.24 -2.64
CA PRO A 13 1.32 11.43 -3.36
C PRO A 13 1.20 9.94 -3.02
N TYR A 14 1.40 9.07 -4.01
CA TYR A 14 1.23 7.63 -3.82
C TYR A 14 2.16 7.06 -2.72
N SER A 15 3.42 7.50 -2.70
CA SER A 15 4.40 7.08 -1.69
C SER A 15 3.96 7.40 -0.25
N GLU A 16 3.38 8.60 -0.04
CA GLU A 16 2.89 9.03 1.28
C GLU A 16 1.65 8.22 1.69
N ALA A 17 0.72 8.01 0.75
CA ALA A 17 -0.45 7.17 1.00
C ALA A 17 -0.07 5.72 1.32
N LEU A 18 0.97 5.16 0.67
CA LEU A 18 1.45 3.81 0.95
C LEU A 18 2.07 3.70 2.35
N ILE A 19 2.83 4.71 2.79
CA ILE A 19 3.37 4.77 4.16
C ILE A 19 2.23 4.80 5.16
N LEU A 20 1.22 5.64 4.95
CA LEU A 20 0.04 5.72 5.81
C LEU A 20 -0.72 4.40 5.88
N GLN A 21 -0.96 3.75 4.74
CA GLN A 21 -1.61 2.44 4.68
C GLN A 21 -0.85 1.38 5.48
N LYS A 22 0.47 1.28 5.30
CA LYS A 22 1.32 0.32 6.00
C LYS A 22 1.30 0.55 7.51
N GLY A 23 1.36 1.81 7.95
CA GLY A 23 1.27 2.15 9.36
C GLY A 23 -0.09 1.79 9.96
N LEU A 24 -1.19 2.17 9.30
CA LEU A 24 -2.55 1.81 9.75
C LEU A 24 -2.76 0.29 9.77
N LYS A 25 -2.25 -0.43 8.77
CA LYS A 25 -2.31 -1.89 8.71
C LYS A 25 -1.68 -2.52 9.96
N GLU A 26 -0.50 -2.08 10.39
CA GLU A 26 0.14 -2.60 11.61
C GLU A 26 -0.71 -2.27 12.85
N SER A 27 -1.27 -1.06 12.93
CA SER A 27 -2.17 -0.67 14.02
C SER A 27 -3.44 -1.53 14.08
N VAL A 28 -4.10 -1.75 12.94
CA VAL A 28 -5.34 -2.56 12.83
C VAL A 28 -5.07 -4.04 13.09
N ALA A 29 -3.89 -4.55 12.71
CA ALA A 29 -3.46 -5.91 13.02
C ALA A 29 -3.24 -6.14 14.52
N GLY A 30 -3.00 -5.09 15.30
CA GLY A 30 -2.84 -5.15 16.75
C GLY A 30 -4.12 -5.54 17.48
N GLU A 31 -3.98 -6.20 18.65
CA GLU A 31 -5.13 -6.73 19.40
C GLU A 31 -6.01 -5.64 20.04
N HIS A 32 -5.43 -4.47 20.26
CA HIS A 32 -6.11 -3.40 21.05
C HIS A 32 -6.78 -2.32 20.18
N ASN A 33 -6.60 -2.35 18.86
CA ASN A 33 -7.24 -1.37 17.99
C ASN A 33 -8.66 -1.82 17.60
N PRO A 34 -9.72 -1.14 18.06
CA PRO A 34 -11.08 -1.48 17.72
C PRO A 34 -11.54 -0.92 16.36
N TYR A 35 -10.67 -0.17 15.67
CA TYR A 35 -11.03 0.56 14.46
C TYR A 35 -10.55 -0.14 13.20
N ASP A 36 -11.39 -0.06 12.17
CA ASP A 36 -11.04 -0.21 10.77
C ASP A 36 -11.06 1.17 10.10
N TYR A 37 -10.42 1.31 8.95
CA TYR A 37 -10.32 2.59 8.25
C TYR A 37 -10.74 2.45 6.80
N LEU A 38 -11.43 3.47 6.29
CA LEU A 38 -11.61 3.71 4.87
C LEU A 38 -10.94 5.05 4.54
N LEU A 39 -9.82 5.01 3.84
CA LEU A 39 -9.15 6.20 3.34
C LEU A 39 -9.65 6.50 1.94
N LEU A 40 -10.19 7.69 1.73
CA LEU A 40 -10.64 8.20 0.45
C LEU A 40 -9.74 9.34 0.03
N LEU A 41 -9.26 9.33 -1.21
CA LEU A 41 -8.29 10.31 -1.70
C LEU A 41 -8.24 10.33 -3.24
N GLU A 42 -7.45 11.26 -3.77
CA GLU A 42 -6.95 11.25 -5.14
C GLU A 42 -5.42 11.14 -5.14
N HIS A 43 -4.84 10.68 -6.22
CA HIS A 43 -3.39 10.72 -6.44
C HIS A 43 -3.02 11.73 -7.53
N ASN A 44 -1.75 12.18 -7.50
CA ASN A 44 -1.12 12.71 -8.70
C ASN A 44 -0.96 11.57 -9.73
N ASN A 45 -0.64 11.92 -10.98
CA ASN A 45 -0.46 10.93 -12.03
C ASN A 45 0.59 9.90 -11.63
N VAL A 46 0.17 8.67 -11.50
CA VAL A 46 1.02 7.55 -11.11
C VAL A 46 0.57 6.25 -11.76
N ILE A 47 1.51 5.50 -12.29
CA ILE A 47 1.28 4.13 -12.76
C ILE A 47 1.79 3.17 -11.70
N THR A 48 0.98 2.18 -11.37
CA THR A 48 1.36 1.13 -10.41
C THR A 48 1.23 -0.23 -11.07
N ILE A 49 2.24 -1.09 -10.87
CA ILE A 49 2.19 -2.49 -11.30
C ILE A 49 2.04 -3.39 -10.07
N GLY A 50 1.10 -4.32 -10.13
CA GLY A 50 0.83 -5.29 -9.06
C GLY A 50 1.69 -6.55 -9.20
N ARG A 51 1.51 -7.50 -8.28
CA ARG A 51 2.34 -8.73 -8.19
C ARG A 51 2.24 -9.66 -9.40
N THR A 52 1.15 -9.64 -10.13
CA THR A 52 0.93 -10.47 -11.31
C THR A 52 1.09 -9.68 -12.61
N GLY A 53 1.56 -8.42 -12.50
CA GLY A 53 1.69 -7.54 -13.63
C GLY A 53 2.91 -7.86 -14.49
N ASP A 54 2.75 -7.60 -15.79
CA ASP A 54 3.82 -7.65 -16.77
C ASP A 54 4.29 -6.23 -17.10
N THR A 55 5.57 -5.93 -16.93
CA THR A 55 6.15 -4.63 -17.28
C THR A 55 6.04 -4.30 -18.78
N ASN A 56 5.86 -5.30 -19.65
CA ASN A 56 5.56 -5.09 -21.07
C ASN A 56 4.21 -4.39 -21.31
N ASN A 57 3.34 -4.35 -20.28
CA ASN A 57 2.09 -3.60 -20.34
C ASN A 57 2.28 -2.10 -20.09
N LEU A 58 3.49 -1.62 -19.77
CA LEU A 58 3.85 -0.22 -19.75
C LEU A 58 4.35 0.19 -21.14
N LEU A 59 3.68 1.15 -21.75
CA LEU A 59 3.95 1.59 -23.13
C LEU A 59 4.96 2.76 -23.23
N LEU A 60 5.37 3.31 -22.10
CA LEU A 60 6.31 4.42 -21.99
C LEU A 60 7.63 3.95 -21.36
N ASP A 61 8.72 4.55 -21.81
CA ASP A 61 10.00 4.41 -21.13
C ASP A 61 10.15 5.39 -19.95
N SER A 62 11.26 5.25 -19.20
CA SER A 62 11.50 6.07 -18.00
C SER A 62 11.64 7.57 -18.31
N GLU A 63 12.21 7.94 -19.48
CA GLU A 63 12.37 9.35 -19.86
C GLU A 63 11.02 9.97 -20.24
N GLU A 64 10.16 9.21 -20.89
CA GLU A 64 8.81 9.64 -21.26
C GLU A 64 7.92 9.82 -20.04
N LEU A 65 8.00 8.91 -19.05
CA LEU A 65 7.31 9.04 -17.77
C LEU A 65 7.74 10.32 -17.05
N GLU A 66 9.04 10.58 -16.95
CA GLU A 66 9.57 11.79 -16.30
C GLU A 66 9.09 13.06 -17.00
N LYS A 67 9.16 13.11 -18.34
CA LYS A 67 8.69 14.24 -19.16
C LYS A 67 7.20 14.53 -18.96
N LYS A 68 6.40 13.50 -18.73
CA LYS A 68 4.94 13.62 -18.48
C LYS A 68 4.62 13.84 -17.00
N GLY A 69 5.60 13.79 -16.09
CA GLY A 69 5.40 13.93 -14.66
C GLY A 69 4.59 12.78 -14.06
N ILE A 70 4.72 11.58 -14.61
CA ILE A 70 4.05 10.36 -14.16
C ILE A 70 5.03 9.56 -13.31
N GLU A 71 4.66 9.30 -12.05
CA GLU A 71 5.43 8.41 -11.18
C GLU A 71 5.15 6.94 -11.54
N PHE A 72 6.14 6.05 -11.31
CA PHE A 72 5.97 4.61 -11.50
C PHE A 72 6.35 3.87 -10.22
N PHE A 73 5.49 2.92 -9.79
CA PHE A 73 5.74 2.08 -8.61
C PHE A 73 5.44 0.62 -8.89
N GLU A 74 6.39 -0.24 -8.54
CA GLU A 74 6.13 -1.66 -8.32
C GLU A 74 5.51 -1.85 -6.94
N THR A 75 4.42 -2.59 -6.87
CA THR A 75 3.62 -2.72 -5.65
C THR A 75 3.28 -4.17 -5.33
N ASP A 76 2.92 -4.42 -4.09
CA ASP A 76 2.55 -5.76 -3.64
C ASP A 76 1.03 -6.00 -3.65
N ARG A 77 0.22 -5.10 -4.24
CA ARG A 77 -1.22 -5.32 -4.45
C ARG A 77 -1.49 -6.48 -5.42
N GLY A 78 -2.69 -7.03 -5.38
CA GLY A 78 -3.18 -7.93 -6.43
C GLY A 78 -3.37 -7.20 -7.76
N GLY A 79 -3.45 -8.00 -8.82
CA GLY A 79 -3.71 -7.52 -10.19
C GLY A 79 -2.45 -7.07 -10.93
N ASP A 80 -2.68 -6.56 -12.15
CA ASP A 80 -1.69 -6.12 -13.13
C ASP A 80 -1.42 -4.60 -13.01
N ILE A 81 -1.02 -3.98 -14.11
CA ILE A 81 -0.76 -2.54 -14.22
C ILE A 81 -2.05 -1.71 -14.18
N THR A 82 -1.99 -0.54 -13.58
CA THR A 82 -3.08 0.44 -13.61
C THR A 82 -2.52 1.85 -13.49
N PHE A 83 -3.36 2.84 -13.84
CA PHE A 83 -3.08 4.25 -13.71
C PHE A 83 -3.95 4.86 -12.62
N HIS A 84 -3.39 5.83 -11.88
CA HIS A 84 -4.12 6.70 -10.97
C HIS A 84 -3.81 8.16 -11.29
N GLY A 85 -4.81 9.02 -11.17
CA GLY A 85 -4.68 10.45 -11.44
C GLY A 85 -5.86 11.25 -10.91
N LYS A 86 -5.84 12.55 -11.16
CA LYS A 86 -6.94 13.45 -10.78
C LYS A 86 -8.23 13.06 -11.49
N GLY A 87 -9.34 13.12 -10.75
CA GLY A 87 -10.64 12.68 -11.24
C GLY A 87 -10.93 11.22 -11.01
N GLN A 88 -10.04 10.51 -10.32
CA GLN A 88 -10.24 9.13 -9.91
C GLN A 88 -10.32 9.07 -8.37
N LEU A 89 -11.44 8.57 -7.85
CA LEU A 89 -11.60 8.33 -6.42
C LEU A 89 -10.88 7.05 -6.02
N ILE A 90 -9.90 7.20 -5.16
CA ILE A 90 -9.18 6.08 -4.56
C ILE A 90 -9.78 5.77 -3.19
N GLY A 91 -10.06 4.48 -2.95
CA GLY A 91 -10.51 3.99 -1.65
C GLY A 91 -9.57 2.90 -1.13
N TYR A 92 -8.98 3.13 0.03
CA TYR A 92 -8.12 2.16 0.72
C TYR A 92 -8.78 1.67 2.01
N PRO A 93 -9.49 0.54 1.99
CA PRO A 93 -10.04 -0.09 3.19
C PRO A 93 -8.94 -0.85 3.94
N ILE A 94 -8.61 -0.37 5.13
CA ILE A 94 -7.65 -0.99 6.05
C ILE A 94 -8.46 -1.68 7.15
N MET A 95 -8.75 -2.95 6.95
CA MET A 95 -9.71 -3.70 7.75
C MET A 95 -9.13 -5.03 8.22
N ARG A 96 -9.50 -5.45 9.44
CA ARG A 96 -9.12 -6.76 9.94
C ARG A 96 -10.11 -7.83 9.48
N LEU A 97 -9.62 -8.76 8.67
CA LEU A 97 -10.39 -9.96 8.27
C LEU A 97 -10.34 -11.01 9.38
N GLN A 98 -11.51 -11.59 9.70
CA GLN A 98 -11.62 -12.61 10.73
C GLN A 98 -11.18 -14.00 10.25
N ASP A 99 -11.16 -14.24 8.94
CA ASP A 99 -10.88 -15.53 8.31
C ASP A 99 -10.16 -15.32 6.97
N PRO A 100 -9.05 -16.05 6.69
CA PRO A 100 -8.33 -16.01 5.41
C PRO A 100 -9.18 -16.33 4.19
N LYS A 101 -10.19 -17.18 4.37
CA LYS A 101 -11.13 -17.55 3.29
C LYS A 101 -12.04 -16.40 2.86
N LYS A 102 -12.04 -15.28 3.60
CA LYS A 102 -12.87 -14.11 3.32
C LYS A 102 -12.24 -13.09 2.38
N VAL A 103 -11.07 -13.34 1.79
CA VAL A 103 -10.43 -12.40 0.86
C VAL A 103 -11.27 -12.24 -0.40
N ILE A 104 -11.73 -13.32 -1.03
CA ILE A 104 -12.60 -13.26 -2.22
C ILE A 104 -13.94 -12.59 -1.88
N PRO A 105 -14.69 -13.01 -0.83
CA PRO A 105 -15.87 -12.30 -0.39
C PRO A 105 -15.64 -10.81 -0.14
N PHE A 106 -14.52 -10.43 0.49
CA PHE A 106 -14.15 -9.04 0.72
C PHE A 106 -14.03 -8.24 -0.59
N VAL A 107 -13.34 -8.79 -1.59
CA VAL A 107 -13.22 -8.17 -2.93
C VAL A 107 -14.62 -8.02 -3.56
N ARG A 108 -15.46 -9.05 -3.50
CA ARG A 108 -16.83 -9.00 -4.02
C ARG A 108 -17.70 -7.96 -3.28
N SER A 109 -17.52 -7.79 -1.98
CA SER A 109 -18.20 -6.70 -1.25
C SER A 109 -17.71 -5.31 -1.67
N LEU A 110 -16.43 -5.15 -2.05
CA LEU A 110 -15.95 -3.89 -2.64
C LEU A 110 -16.60 -3.62 -4.01
N GLU A 111 -16.70 -4.63 -4.86
CA GLU A 111 -17.44 -4.51 -6.14
C GLU A 111 -18.90 -4.13 -5.90
N GLN A 112 -19.58 -4.78 -4.97
CA GLN A 112 -20.97 -4.46 -4.62
C GLN A 112 -21.13 -3.05 -4.05
N THR A 113 -20.17 -2.58 -3.26
CA THR A 113 -20.14 -1.19 -2.78
C THR A 113 -20.14 -0.21 -3.94
N ILE A 114 -19.26 -0.43 -4.93
CA ILE A 114 -19.14 0.45 -6.09
C ILE A 114 -20.39 0.35 -6.97
N ILE A 115 -20.89 -0.85 -7.24
CA ILE A 115 -22.12 -1.07 -8.04
C ILE A 115 -23.31 -0.35 -7.41
N LYS A 116 -23.54 -0.52 -6.10
CA LYS A 116 -24.63 0.17 -5.38
C LYS A 116 -24.44 1.68 -5.35
N THR A 117 -23.20 2.16 -5.31
CA THR A 117 -22.91 3.59 -5.42
C THR A 117 -23.33 4.12 -6.80
N LEU A 118 -22.96 3.43 -7.86
CA LEU A 118 -23.30 3.82 -9.24
C LEU A 118 -24.80 3.71 -9.51
N ASP A 119 -25.46 2.66 -9.02
CA ASP A 119 -26.91 2.47 -9.11
C ASP A 119 -27.68 3.65 -8.50
N SER A 120 -27.18 4.25 -7.41
CA SER A 120 -27.81 5.45 -6.80
C SER A 120 -27.74 6.70 -7.68
N PHE A 121 -26.98 6.67 -8.76
CA PHE A 121 -26.86 7.70 -9.78
C PHE A 121 -27.45 7.28 -11.12
N ASP A 122 -28.27 6.21 -11.13
CA ASP A 122 -28.88 5.62 -12.32
C ASP A 122 -27.85 5.12 -13.35
N ILE A 123 -26.64 4.71 -12.90
CA ILE A 123 -25.58 4.13 -13.72
C ILE A 123 -25.58 2.62 -13.53
N GLU A 124 -25.99 1.88 -14.55
CA GLU A 124 -25.98 0.41 -14.52
C GLU A 124 -24.54 -0.12 -14.59
N ALA A 125 -24.17 -0.91 -13.60
CA ALA A 125 -22.82 -1.46 -13.50
C ALA A 125 -22.86 -2.92 -13.01
N PHE A 126 -21.82 -3.69 -13.36
CA PHE A 126 -21.72 -5.11 -13.03
C PHE A 126 -20.28 -5.54 -12.76
N SER A 127 -20.12 -6.66 -12.06
CA SER A 127 -18.85 -7.37 -11.89
C SER A 127 -18.78 -8.58 -12.81
N LYS A 128 -17.56 -8.99 -13.18
CA LYS A 128 -17.29 -10.23 -13.93
C LYS A 128 -16.87 -11.34 -12.96
N GLU A 129 -17.14 -12.59 -13.33
CA GLU A 129 -16.80 -13.74 -12.49
C GLU A 129 -15.30 -13.99 -12.47
N ASP A 130 -14.65 -13.92 -13.64
CA ASP A 130 -13.24 -14.26 -13.84
C ASP A 130 -12.29 -13.04 -13.80
N ASP A 131 -12.81 -11.83 -13.60
CA ASP A 131 -11.99 -10.62 -13.52
C ASP A 131 -12.43 -9.75 -12.33
N THR A 132 -11.49 -8.99 -11.78
CA THR A 132 -11.73 -8.17 -10.60
C THR A 132 -11.87 -6.70 -11.00
N GLY A 133 -13.01 -6.10 -10.65
CA GLY A 133 -13.34 -4.72 -10.99
C GLY A 133 -14.82 -4.50 -11.16
N VAL A 134 -15.18 -3.34 -11.71
CA VAL A 134 -16.58 -3.01 -12.05
C VAL A 134 -16.63 -2.44 -13.45
N TRP A 135 -17.60 -2.89 -14.21
CA TRP A 135 -17.82 -2.53 -15.61
C TRP A 135 -19.20 -1.93 -15.82
N THR A 136 -19.31 -1.17 -16.89
CA THR A 136 -20.55 -0.64 -17.45
C THR A 136 -20.66 -1.07 -18.92
N SER A 137 -21.72 -0.70 -19.62
CA SER A 137 -21.84 -0.86 -21.08
C SER A 137 -20.72 -0.17 -21.85
N GLU A 138 -20.15 0.92 -21.31
CA GLU A 138 -19.13 1.74 -21.97
C GLU A 138 -17.70 1.32 -21.66
N GLY A 139 -17.48 0.44 -20.65
CA GLY A 139 -16.17 -0.08 -20.29
C GLY A 139 -15.95 -0.25 -18.79
N LYS A 140 -14.68 -0.47 -18.42
CA LYS A 140 -14.27 -0.64 -17.02
C LYS A 140 -14.31 0.71 -16.30
N ILE A 141 -15.14 0.83 -15.28
CA ILE A 141 -15.32 2.06 -14.52
C ILE A 141 -14.53 2.06 -13.22
N ALA A 142 -14.23 0.88 -12.66
CA ALA A 142 -13.41 0.78 -11.45
C ALA A 142 -12.46 -0.41 -11.48
N SER A 143 -11.26 -0.19 -10.99
CA SER A 143 -10.22 -1.19 -10.76
C SER A 143 -10.10 -1.52 -9.28
N ILE A 144 -9.86 -2.79 -8.95
CA ILE A 144 -9.71 -3.25 -7.57
C ILE A 144 -8.45 -4.10 -7.47
N GLY A 145 -7.57 -3.73 -6.55
CA GLY A 145 -6.36 -4.50 -6.25
C GLY A 145 -6.01 -4.38 -4.78
N VAL A 146 -6.22 -5.46 -4.03
CA VAL A 146 -5.99 -5.50 -2.59
C VAL A 146 -4.81 -6.38 -2.21
N LYS A 147 -4.29 -6.15 -1.02
CA LYS A 147 -3.34 -7.03 -0.34
C LYS A 147 -3.83 -7.33 1.06
N VAL A 148 -3.62 -8.55 1.50
CA VAL A 148 -3.86 -8.97 2.89
C VAL A 148 -2.53 -9.40 3.50
N SER A 149 -2.21 -8.83 4.67
CA SER A 149 -1.03 -9.18 5.46
C SER A 149 -1.39 -9.12 6.93
N LYS A 150 -1.01 -10.12 7.71
CA LYS A 150 -1.40 -10.24 9.13
C LYS A 150 -2.92 -10.09 9.34
N TRP A 151 -3.70 -10.69 8.45
CA TRP A 151 -5.19 -10.62 8.43
C TRP A 151 -5.75 -9.21 8.26
N THR A 152 -4.95 -8.26 7.83
CA THR A 152 -5.38 -6.88 7.60
C THR A 152 -5.22 -6.53 6.13
N THR A 153 -6.25 -5.89 5.56
CA THR A 153 -6.27 -5.43 4.18
C THR A 153 -5.52 -4.12 4.03
N TYR A 154 -5.00 -3.86 2.83
CA TYR A 154 -4.52 -2.55 2.36
C TYR A 154 -4.49 -2.52 0.85
N HIS A 155 -4.14 -1.39 0.23
CA HIS A 155 -4.59 -1.04 -1.11
C HIS A 155 -6.11 -1.06 -1.19
N GLY A 156 -6.72 -1.19 -2.36
CA GLY A 156 -8.18 -1.15 -2.43
C GLY A 156 -8.71 -0.97 -3.84
N PHE A 157 -9.47 0.09 -4.07
CA PHE A 157 -10.13 0.34 -5.34
C PHE A 157 -9.83 1.75 -5.89
N ALA A 158 -10.06 1.90 -7.17
CA ALA A 158 -10.00 3.16 -7.90
C ALA A 158 -11.25 3.26 -8.77
N LEU A 159 -12.10 4.26 -8.53
CA LEU A 159 -13.33 4.55 -9.27
C LEU A 159 -13.11 5.80 -10.14
N ASN A 160 -13.29 5.67 -11.44
CA ASN A 160 -13.15 6.76 -12.39
C ASN A 160 -14.39 7.67 -12.30
N ILE A 161 -14.18 8.94 -11.93
CA ILE A 161 -15.27 9.92 -11.86
C ILE A 161 -15.26 10.83 -13.09
N PHE A 162 -14.09 11.42 -13.41
CA PHE A 162 -13.97 12.30 -14.55
C PHE A 162 -13.33 11.61 -15.76
N ASP A 163 -13.64 12.06 -16.97
CA ASP A 163 -13.21 11.43 -18.24
C ASP A 163 -11.72 11.65 -18.56
N LYS A 164 -11.05 12.59 -17.88
CA LYS A 164 -9.65 12.94 -18.16
C LYS A 164 -8.67 11.97 -17.52
N LEU A 165 -8.68 10.73 -17.97
CA LEU A 165 -7.79 9.67 -17.50
C LEU A 165 -6.78 9.26 -18.59
N GLU A 166 -6.18 10.26 -19.25
CA GLU A 166 -5.21 10.09 -20.36
C GLU A 166 -4.04 9.15 -20.02
N GLY A 167 -3.78 8.92 -18.73
CA GLY A 167 -2.74 7.99 -18.30
C GLY A 167 -3.03 6.51 -18.61
N PHE A 168 -4.26 6.13 -18.88
CA PHE A 168 -4.60 4.79 -19.35
C PHE A 168 -4.11 4.53 -20.78
N ASP A 169 -3.90 5.56 -21.60
CA ASP A 169 -3.32 5.45 -22.94
C ASP A 169 -1.85 4.99 -22.93
N PHE A 170 -1.21 5.03 -21.77
CA PHE A 170 0.19 4.68 -21.59
C PHE A 170 0.41 3.28 -21.03
N ILE A 171 -0.67 2.52 -20.87
CA ILE A 171 -0.62 1.14 -20.35
C ILE A 171 -1.58 0.23 -21.12
N ASN A 172 -1.32 -1.07 -21.06
CA ASN A 172 -2.26 -2.10 -21.48
C ASN A 172 -2.89 -2.74 -20.23
N PRO A 173 -4.06 -2.27 -19.75
CA PRO A 173 -4.66 -2.78 -18.53
C PRO A 173 -4.93 -4.30 -18.67
N CYS A 174 -4.43 -5.11 -17.73
CA CYS A 174 -4.57 -6.56 -17.76
C CYS A 174 -4.10 -7.23 -19.08
N GLY A 175 -3.17 -6.59 -19.81
CA GLY A 175 -2.68 -7.06 -21.11
C GLY A 175 -3.70 -6.93 -22.25
N ASN A 176 -4.83 -6.27 -22.05
CA ASN A 176 -5.88 -6.09 -23.02
C ASN A 176 -5.86 -4.64 -23.58
N GLN A 177 -5.40 -4.49 -24.83
CA GLN A 177 -5.36 -3.20 -25.52
C GLN A 177 -6.76 -2.69 -25.92
N GLU A 178 -7.76 -3.55 -25.95
CA GLU A 178 -9.13 -3.21 -26.39
C GLU A 178 -10.04 -2.87 -25.19
N GLU A 179 -9.54 -2.93 -23.94
CA GLU A 179 -10.37 -2.64 -22.78
C GLU A 179 -10.69 -1.14 -22.71
N LYS A 180 -11.96 -0.83 -22.95
CA LYS A 180 -12.46 0.53 -22.81
C LYS A 180 -12.52 0.94 -21.35
N ILE A 181 -12.15 2.17 -21.07
CA ILE A 181 -12.25 2.78 -19.75
C ILE A 181 -13.45 3.73 -19.75
N ALA A 182 -14.33 3.55 -18.78
CA ALA A 182 -15.47 4.43 -18.53
C ALA A 182 -15.27 5.23 -17.25
N SER A 183 -16.05 6.31 -17.08
CA SER A 183 -16.11 7.13 -15.89
C SER A 183 -17.58 7.44 -15.52
N VAL A 184 -17.81 8.00 -14.35
CA VAL A 184 -19.14 8.49 -13.96
C VAL A 184 -19.60 9.58 -14.95
N HIS A 185 -18.67 10.46 -15.36
CA HIS A 185 -18.99 11.54 -16.31
C HIS A 185 -19.25 11.06 -17.74
N THR A 186 -18.89 9.83 -18.11
CA THR A 186 -19.35 9.22 -19.36
C THR A 186 -20.88 9.12 -19.42
N PHE A 187 -21.55 9.02 -18.25
CA PHE A 187 -23.00 8.89 -18.14
C PHE A 187 -23.67 10.19 -17.70
N ASN A 188 -23.11 10.88 -16.72
CA ASN A 188 -23.71 12.13 -16.20
C ASN A 188 -22.61 13.09 -15.66
N THR A 189 -22.39 14.18 -16.36
CA THR A 189 -21.39 15.20 -16.02
C THR A 189 -21.80 16.13 -14.87
N GLU A 190 -23.06 16.06 -14.40
CA GLU A 190 -23.55 16.87 -13.29
C GLU A 190 -23.23 16.26 -11.91
N ILE A 191 -22.88 14.96 -11.87
CA ILE A 191 -22.51 14.30 -10.63
C ILE A 191 -21.16 14.82 -10.17
N SER A 192 -21.16 15.47 -9.00
CA SER A 192 -19.92 16.01 -8.45
C SER A 192 -19.07 14.90 -7.81
N PHE A 193 -17.76 15.18 -7.67
CA PHE A 193 -16.84 14.31 -6.96
C PHE A 193 -17.29 14.06 -5.51
N ASP A 194 -17.75 15.13 -4.83
CA ASP A 194 -18.22 15.07 -3.44
C ASP A 194 -19.50 14.21 -3.30
N ASP A 195 -20.40 14.23 -4.28
CA ASP A 195 -21.59 13.35 -4.27
C ASP A 195 -21.17 11.88 -4.28
N VAL A 196 -20.19 11.53 -5.12
CA VAL A 196 -19.68 10.15 -5.18
C VAL A 196 -18.96 9.77 -3.89
N VAL A 197 -18.13 10.65 -3.31
CA VAL A 197 -17.45 10.43 -2.03
C VAL A 197 -18.44 10.19 -0.89
N ASN A 198 -19.50 11.00 -0.83
CA ASN A 198 -20.55 10.85 0.18
C ASN A 198 -21.29 9.52 -0.01
N LYS A 199 -21.72 9.23 -1.24
CA LYS A 199 -22.49 8.02 -1.53
C LYS A 199 -21.69 6.74 -1.32
N ILE A 200 -20.42 6.69 -1.73
CA ILE A 200 -19.60 5.49 -1.52
C ILE A 200 -19.30 5.25 -0.04
N THR A 201 -19.24 6.31 0.76
CA THR A 201 -19.14 6.21 2.22
C THR A 201 -20.37 5.54 2.83
N GLU A 202 -21.57 5.94 2.39
CA GLU A 202 -22.84 5.34 2.84
C GLU A 202 -22.95 3.87 2.42
N THR A 203 -22.70 3.59 1.13
CA THR A 203 -22.82 2.24 0.58
C THR A 203 -21.78 1.28 1.16
N PHE A 204 -20.54 1.76 1.37
CA PHE A 204 -19.50 0.98 2.05
C PHE A 204 -19.89 0.65 3.50
N THR A 205 -20.38 1.64 4.23
CA THR A 205 -20.81 1.47 5.62
C THR A 205 -21.94 0.42 5.73
N ALA A 206 -22.92 0.50 4.83
CA ALA A 206 -24.04 -0.44 4.78
C ALA A 206 -23.60 -1.85 4.35
N GLU A 207 -22.76 -1.97 3.30
CA GLU A 207 -22.31 -3.26 2.78
C GLU A 207 -21.48 -4.05 3.80
N PHE A 208 -20.61 -3.35 4.55
CA PHE A 208 -19.77 -3.98 5.57
C PHE A 208 -20.41 -4.04 6.97
N GLY A 209 -21.64 -3.51 7.14
CA GLY A 209 -22.42 -3.62 8.36
C GLY A 209 -21.86 -2.83 9.55
N TYR A 210 -21.28 -1.65 9.30
CA TYR A 210 -20.82 -0.77 10.37
C TYR A 210 -21.97 0.08 10.94
N GLU A 211 -22.13 0.06 12.26
CA GLU A 211 -23.11 0.88 13.00
C GLU A 211 -22.44 2.12 13.64
N ASP A 212 -21.16 2.01 14.02
CA ASP A 212 -20.40 3.10 14.65
C ASP A 212 -19.34 3.61 13.65
N VAL A 213 -19.62 4.75 13.05
CA VAL A 213 -18.83 5.34 11.97
C VAL A 213 -18.39 6.75 12.33
N GLY A 214 -17.09 6.95 12.39
CA GLY A 214 -16.48 8.28 12.48
C GLY A 214 -16.10 8.78 11.08
N ILE A 215 -16.64 9.94 10.68
CA ILE A 215 -16.34 10.53 9.37
C ILE A 215 -15.55 11.81 9.56
N GLN A 216 -14.41 11.93 8.88
CA GLN A 216 -13.62 13.15 8.82
C GLN A 216 -13.38 13.55 7.36
N MET A 217 -14.06 14.58 6.93
CA MET A 217 -13.95 15.19 5.61
C MET A 217 -13.06 16.44 5.71
N SER A 218 -11.79 16.29 6.03
CA SER A 218 -10.82 17.39 6.04
C SER A 218 -9.97 17.30 4.79
N GLN A 219 -10.04 18.31 3.94
CA GLN A 219 -9.13 18.42 2.80
C GLN A 219 -7.71 18.71 3.33
N PHE A 220 -6.82 17.75 3.16
CA PHE A 220 -5.39 18.02 3.19
C PHE A 220 -5.01 18.64 1.84
N THR A 221 -4.82 19.93 1.79
CA THR A 221 -4.25 20.52 0.57
C THR A 221 -2.75 20.18 0.52
N PRO A 222 -2.22 19.72 -0.63
CA PRO A 222 -0.79 19.46 -0.80
C PRO A 222 0.11 20.64 -0.42
N THR A 223 -0.42 21.86 -0.49
CA THR A 223 0.25 23.09 -0.09
C THR A 223 0.49 23.19 1.42
N GLN A 224 -0.36 22.56 2.24
CA GLN A 224 -0.18 22.52 3.68
C GLN A 224 0.87 21.48 4.10
N LEU A 225 0.90 20.32 3.42
CA LEU A 225 1.92 19.30 3.64
C LEU A 225 3.33 19.75 3.21
N LYS A 226 3.45 20.51 2.10
CA LYS A 226 4.75 21.02 1.62
C LYS A 226 5.35 22.14 2.50
N LYS A 227 4.56 22.83 3.32
CA LYS A 227 5.05 23.86 4.24
C LYS A 227 5.61 23.33 5.54
N HIS A 228 5.32 22.08 5.87
CA HIS A 228 5.76 21.46 7.12
C HIS A 228 6.86 20.43 6.86
N LYS A 229 7.93 20.48 7.66
CA LYS A 229 8.91 19.40 7.68
C LYS A 229 8.23 18.14 8.22
N LYS A 230 8.69 16.95 7.80
CA LYS A 230 8.12 15.66 8.18
C LYS A 230 7.79 15.56 9.69
N HIS A 231 8.66 16.04 10.54
CA HIS A 231 8.50 16.09 12.00
C HIS A 231 7.33 17.01 12.43
N GLU A 232 7.08 18.13 11.74
CA GLU A 232 5.96 19.04 12.06
C GLU A 232 4.62 18.43 11.65
N ILE A 233 4.60 17.68 10.55
CA ILE A 233 3.42 16.91 10.11
C ILE A 233 3.11 15.82 11.15
N ASP A 234 4.11 15.08 11.61
CA ASP A 234 3.99 14.08 12.66
C ASP A 234 3.42 14.72 13.96
N GLU A 235 3.90 15.89 14.33
CA GLU A 235 3.44 16.62 15.51
C GLU A 235 2.03 17.18 15.38
N MET A 236 1.63 17.64 14.19
CA MET A 236 0.27 18.12 13.89
C MET A 236 -0.75 16.98 13.90
N LEU A 237 -0.37 15.82 13.39
CA LEU A 237 -1.17 14.60 13.43
C LEU A 237 -1.31 14.08 14.87
N ASP A 238 -0.23 14.12 15.68
CA ASP A 238 -0.21 13.72 17.08
C ASP A 238 -1.10 14.62 17.96
N LYS A 239 -1.12 15.91 17.71
CA LYS A 239 -1.90 16.88 18.49
C LYS A 239 -3.36 16.97 18.07
N GLY A 240 -3.79 16.21 17.05
CA GLY A 240 -5.16 16.24 16.55
C GLY A 240 -5.59 17.62 16.07
N VAL A 241 -4.66 18.44 15.54
CA VAL A 241 -4.88 19.82 15.10
C VAL A 241 -5.95 19.93 14.00
N PHE A 242 -6.35 18.80 13.44
CA PHE A 242 -7.44 18.68 12.47
C PHE A 242 -8.78 18.31 13.13
N GLN A 243 -8.92 18.53 14.45
CA GLN A 243 -10.16 18.25 15.16
C GLN A 243 -11.13 19.43 15.13
N LYS A 244 -12.35 19.14 14.68
CA LYS A 244 -13.57 19.79 15.18
C LYS A 244 -14.78 18.85 15.17
N ASN A 245 -14.62 17.59 15.53
CA ASN A 245 -15.75 16.74 15.91
C ASN A 245 -15.31 15.70 16.94
N ASN A 246 -15.99 15.67 18.06
CA ASN A 246 -15.62 14.99 19.31
C ASN A 246 -15.56 13.45 19.28
N ASN A 247 -15.74 12.81 18.13
CA ASN A 247 -15.81 11.35 17.99
C ASN A 247 -14.70 10.74 17.09
N LEU A 248 -13.69 11.54 16.70
CA LEU A 248 -12.67 11.07 15.78
C LEU A 248 -11.42 10.67 16.55
N VAL A 249 -10.95 9.45 16.31
CA VAL A 249 -9.64 9.02 16.78
C VAL A 249 -8.59 9.64 15.85
N PRO A 250 -7.64 10.42 16.36
CA PRO A 250 -6.58 10.98 15.55
C PRO A 250 -5.77 9.84 14.92
N ILE A 251 -5.51 9.92 13.62
CA ILE A 251 -4.48 9.10 13.00
C ILE A 251 -3.15 9.78 13.31
N THR A 252 -2.37 9.18 14.20
CA THR A 252 -1.00 9.58 14.46
C THR A 252 -0.06 8.68 13.69
N ILE A 253 0.85 9.25 12.91
CA ILE A 253 1.92 8.47 12.25
C ILE A 253 2.83 7.84 13.32
N LYS A 254 3.02 8.50 14.46
CA LYS A 254 3.69 7.95 15.65
C LYS A 254 2.83 6.97 16.44
N GLY A 255 1.55 7.19 16.55
CA GLY A 255 0.59 6.32 17.26
C GLY A 255 0.00 5.21 16.40
N LEU A 256 0.46 5.05 15.14
CA LEU A 256 0.18 3.88 14.31
C LEU A 256 0.91 2.64 14.82
N LEU A 257 1.98 2.82 15.55
CA LEU A 257 2.55 1.78 16.40
C LEU A 257 1.94 1.98 17.79
N PRO A 258 1.19 0.99 18.33
CA PRO A 258 0.83 1.01 19.75
C PRO A 258 2.15 1.27 20.48
N ASN A 259 2.18 2.25 21.40
CA ASN A 259 3.37 2.61 22.17
C ASN A 259 4.37 1.47 22.10
N GLU A 260 5.33 1.51 21.14
CA GLU A 260 6.46 0.62 21.26
C GLU A 260 6.96 0.92 22.65
N PRO A 261 6.94 -0.04 23.57
CA PRO A 261 7.52 0.20 24.88
C PRO A 261 8.89 0.75 24.55
N GLU A 262 9.21 1.96 25.07
CA GLU A 262 10.50 2.62 24.77
C GLU A 262 11.55 1.53 24.84
N ARG A 263 12.22 1.27 23.71
CA ARG A 263 13.19 0.17 23.63
C ARG A 263 14.12 0.37 24.82
N PRO A 264 14.22 -0.58 25.72
CA PRO A 264 15.07 -0.46 26.89
C PRO A 264 16.45 0.04 26.46
N GLU A 265 17.12 0.84 27.25
CA GLU A 265 18.41 1.44 26.88
C GLU A 265 19.44 0.41 26.40
N TRP A 266 19.37 -0.82 26.91
CA TRP A 266 20.20 -1.93 26.49
C TRP A 266 19.91 -2.44 25.08
N MET A 267 18.74 -2.11 24.48
CA MET A 267 18.38 -2.39 23.08
C MET A 267 18.77 -1.24 22.12
N LYS A 268 19.22 -0.12 22.64
CA LYS A 268 19.70 1.01 21.83
C LYS A 268 21.14 0.75 21.43
N VAL A 269 21.34 0.12 20.27
CA VAL A 269 22.71 -0.09 19.73
C VAL A 269 23.21 1.22 19.15
N LYS A 270 24.37 1.69 19.62
CA LYS A 270 25.06 2.83 19.00
C LYS A 270 25.59 2.40 17.63
N ALA A 271 25.12 3.04 16.56
CA ALA A 271 25.64 2.78 15.22
C ALA A 271 27.11 3.22 15.14
N ASN A 272 28.05 2.27 15.21
CA ASN A 272 29.46 2.53 14.99
C ASN A 272 29.77 2.44 13.48
N LEU A 273 29.74 3.59 12.79
CA LEU A 273 30.08 3.73 11.38
C LEU A 273 31.57 4.05 11.15
N GLY A 274 32.43 3.54 12.01
CA GLY A 274 33.87 3.73 11.96
C GLY A 274 34.51 3.22 10.65
N LYS A 275 35.84 3.35 10.57
CA LYS A 275 36.61 2.94 9.38
C LYS A 275 36.41 1.45 9.08
N ASP A 276 36.54 0.61 10.10
CA ASP A 276 36.48 -0.85 9.97
C ASP A 276 35.10 -1.33 9.45
N TYR A 277 34.01 -0.72 9.92
CA TYR A 277 32.66 -0.97 9.40
C TYR A 277 32.58 -0.63 7.89
N ARG A 278 33.09 0.54 7.49
CA ARG A 278 33.05 0.98 6.10
C ARG A 278 33.91 0.12 5.19
N ASP A 279 35.09 -0.26 5.65
CA ASP A 279 36.00 -1.11 4.90
C ASP A 279 35.40 -2.49 4.64
N LEU A 280 34.76 -3.10 5.67
CA LEU A 280 34.06 -4.38 5.52
C LEU A 280 32.84 -4.26 4.63
N LYS A 281 32.04 -3.19 4.74
CA LYS A 281 30.89 -2.94 3.88
C LYS A 281 31.28 -2.79 2.42
N ASN A 282 32.37 -2.05 2.14
CA ASN A 282 32.88 -1.88 0.80
C ASN A 282 33.38 -3.21 0.21
N LEU A 283 34.07 -4.02 1.01
CA LEU A 283 34.54 -5.34 0.60
C LEU A 283 33.37 -6.28 0.23
N ILE A 284 32.32 -6.31 1.06
CA ILE A 284 31.10 -7.11 0.82
C ILE A 284 30.43 -6.68 -0.47
N SER A 285 30.27 -5.37 -0.69
CA SER A 285 29.66 -4.80 -1.89
C SER A 285 30.52 -5.06 -3.15
N GLU A 286 31.85 -4.86 -3.07
CA GLU A 286 32.77 -5.13 -4.18
C GLU A 286 32.74 -6.59 -4.63
N LYS A 287 32.68 -7.52 -3.66
CA LYS A 287 32.65 -8.96 -3.92
C LYS A 287 31.24 -9.48 -4.20
N LYS A 288 30.22 -8.64 -4.19
CA LYS A 288 28.79 -9.01 -4.37
C LYS A 288 28.37 -10.18 -3.48
N LEU A 289 28.71 -10.08 -2.19
CA LEU A 289 28.41 -11.09 -1.20
C LEU A 289 27.10 -10.75 -0.48
N ASN A 290 26.23 -11.74 -0.28
CA ASN A 290 25.04 -11.60 0.51
C ASN A 290 25.31 -11.97 1.98
N THR A 291 24.87 -11.11 2.91
CA THR A 291 25.06 -11.35 4.35
C THR A 291 23.74 -11.53 5.06
N VAL A 292 23.67 -12.46 6.00
CA VAL A 292 22.53 -12.60 6.92
C VAL A 292 22.31 -11.30 7.71
N CYS A 293 23.38 -10.55 7.96
CA CYS A 293 23.32 -9.32 8.74
C CYS A 293 22.52 -8.20 8.05
N GLU A 294 22.64 -8.08 6.72
CA GLU A 294 21.86 -7.11 5.92
C GLU A 294 20.46 -7.64 5.65
N GLU A 295 20.35 -8.86 5.13
CA GLU A 295 19.08 -9.47 4.75
C GLU A 295 18.10 -9.68 5.93
N ALA A 296 18.64 -9.98 7.12
CA ALA A 296 17.85 -10.12 8.34
C ALA A 296 17.63 -8.82 9.12
N SER A 297 18.08 -7.67 8.59
CA SER A 297 18.02 -6.37 9.30
C SER A 297 18.58 -6.46 10.73
N CYS A 298 19.70 -7.14 10.89
CA CYS A 298 20.27 -7.49 12.19
C CYS A 298 20.65 -6.23 13.00
N PRO A 299 20.14 -6.03 14.23
CA PRO A 299 20.42 -4.84 15.03
C PRO A 299 21.89 -4.74 15.45
N ASN A 300 22.61 -5.85 15.49
CA ASN A 300 24.02 -5.91 15.91
C ASN A 300 25.01 -5.73 14.73
N ILE A 301 24.54 -5.44 13.54
CA ILE A 301 25.37 -5.29 12.34
C ILE A 301 26.53 -4.30 12.53
N TYR A 302 26.28 -3.20 13.22
CA TYR A 302 27.27 -2.14 13.45
C TYR A 302 28.42 -2.59 14.36
N GLU A 303 28.10 -3.40 15.36
CA GLU A 303 29.10 -3.94 16.30
C GLU A 303 29.89 -5.07 15.62
N CYS A 304 29.21 -6.05 15.05
CA CYS A 304 29.86 -7.19 14.38
C CYS A 304 30.78 -6.73 13.24
N TRP A 305 30.31 -5.82 12.41
CA TRP A 305 31.09 -5.34 11.27
C TRP A 305 32.26 -4.42 11.68
N SER A 306 32.14 -3.68 12.76
CA SER A 306 33.27 -2.94 13.32
C SER A 306 34.35 -3.84 13.92
N MET A 307 33.99 -5.07 14.29
CA MET A 307 34.93 -6.13 14.71
C MET A 307 35.42 -7.03 13.57
N GLY A 308 35.07 -6.70 12.33
CA GLY A 308 35.44 -7.47 11.14
C GLY A 308 34.71 -8.81 10.99
N THR A 309 33.55 -8.95 11.64
CA THR A 309 32.76 -10.20 11.62
C THR A 309 31.47 -10.03 10.84
N ALA A 310 31.24 -10.89 9.83
CA ALA A 310 30.02 -10.97 9.05
C ALA A 310 29.60 -12.42 8.78
N THR A 311 28.31 -12.69 8.74
CA THR A 311 27.77 -14.00 8.40
C THR A 311 27.25 -13.99 6.96
N PHE A 312 27.77 -14.84 6.11
CA PHE A 312 27.48 -14.87 4.67
C PHE A 312 26.43 -15.93 4.33
N MET A 313 25.60 -15.60 3.36
CA MET A 313 24.67 -16.53 2.70
C MET A 313 25.35 -17.10 1.45
N ILE A 314 25.70 -18.39 1.49
CA ILE A 314 26.48 -19.03 0.41
C ILE A 314 25.63 -19.27 -0.85
N MET A 315 24.31 -19.34 -0.71
CA MET A 315 23.36 -19.70 -1.77
C MET A 315 22.54 -18.51 -2.28
N GLY A 316 23.05 -17.29 -2.14
CA GLY A 316 22.36 -16.07 -2.57
C GLY A 316 21.61 -15.37 -1.41
N ASP A 317 20.54 -14.67 -1.71
CA ASP A 317 19.75 -13.84 -0.80
C ASP A 317 18.52 -14.52 -0.21
N THR A 318 18.32 -15.82 -0.51
CA THR A 318 17.13 -16.58 -0.14
C THR A 318 17.48 -17.68 0.87
N CYS A 319 16.71 -17.78 1.95
CA CYS A 319 16.83 -18.81 2.98
C CYS A 319 15.73 -19.86 2.83
N THR A 320 16.07 -21.14 3.04
CA THR A 320 15.09 -22.24 3.01
C THR A 320 14.28 -22.39 4.31
N ARG A 321 14.64 -21.64 5.36
CA ARG A 321 13.95 -21.65 6.66
C ARG A 321 13.02 -20.45 6.77
N ALA A 322 11.77 -20.69 7.11
CA ALA A 322 10.77 -19.68 7.38
C ALA A 322 10.71 -19.35 8.88
N CYS A 323 11.73 -18.66 9.40
CA CYS A 323 11.76 -18.27 10.81
C CYS A 323 10.88 -17.02 11.02
N GLY A 324 9.89 -17.09 11.93
CA GLY A 324 8.91 -16.01 12.14
C GLY A 324 9.47 -14.69 12.70
N PHE A 325 10.76 -14.64 13.06
CA PHE A 325 11.46 -13.45 13.59
C PHE A 325 12.55 -12.93 12.64
N CYS A 326 12.71 -13.52 11.45
CA CYS A 326 13.82 -13.24 10.55
C CYS A 326 13.28 -12.59 9.26
N ASP A 327 13.87 -11.46 8.85
CA ASP A 327 13.48 -10.70 7.65
C ASP A 327 14.07 -11.26 6.35
N VAL A 328 14.94 -12.27 6.41
CA VAL A 328 15.53 -12.89 5.22
C VAL A 328 14.45 -13.49 4.32
N ASN A 329 14.53 -13.19 3.03
CA ASN A 329 13.64 -13.77 2.04
C ASN A 329 13.64 -15.30 2.12
N THR A 330 12.47 -15.93 2.16
CA THR A 330 12.32 -17.37 2.25
C THR A 330 11.81 -17.96 0.94
N GLY A 331 12.41 -19.07 0.51
CA GLY A 331 12.03 -19.72 -0.74
C GLY A 331 12.74 -21.05 -0.97
N THR A 332 12.46 -21.64 -2.13
CA THR A 332 13.14 -22.85 -2.57
C THR A 332 14.45 -22.47 -3.25
N VAL A 333 15.58 -23.00 -2.76
CA VAL A 333 16.91 -22.80 -3.38
C VAL A 333 17.24 -24.04 -4.19
N SER A 334 17.54 -23.87 -5.48
CA SER A 334 17.95 -24.98 -6.36
C SER A 334 19.43 -25.30 -6.13
N TYR A 335 19.70 -26.48 -5.60
CA TYR A 335 21.05 -26.97 -5.38
C TYR A 335 21.62 -27.60 -6.67
N THR A 336 22.09 -26.82 -7.61
CA THR A 336 22.89 -27.34 -8.70
C THR A 336 24.37 -27.04 -8.43
N HIS A 337 25.13 -28.02 -7.96
CA HIS A 337 26.59 -28.07 -7.88
C HIS A 337 27.31 -27.27 -6.78
N LEU A 338 27.05 -27.56 -5.49
CA LEU A 338 28.01 -27.30 -4.43
C LEU A 338 28.25 -28.57 -3.61
N THR A 339 29.31 -29.29 -3.96
CA THR A 339 29.94 -30.25 -3.03
C THR A 339 30.79 -29.47 -2.04
N LEU A 340 30.27 -29.20 -0.85
CA LEU A 340 31.09 -28.67 0.24
C LEU A 340 32.09 -29.78 0.66
N PRO A 341 33.40 -29.50 0.77
CA PRO A 341 34.32 -30.43 1.38
C PRO A 341 33.90 -30.59 2.85
N THR A 342 33.56 -31.82 3.21
CA THR A 342 33.30 -32.22 4.58
C THR A 342 34.60 -32.17 5.37
N THR A 343 34.98 -31.04 5.91
CA THR A 343 35.97 -30.97 6.96
C THR A 343 35.27 -31.20 8.29
N ARG A 344 35.31 -32.47 8.76
CA ARG A 344 35.15 -32.76 10.17
C ARG A 344 36.29 -32.06 10.91
N TYR A 345 35.97 -31.11 11.77
CA TYR A 345 36.82 -30.80 12.91
C TYR A 345 36.20 -31.43 14.15
N VAL A 346 37.01 -32.25 14.80
CA VAL A 346 36.79 -32.85 16.10
C VAL A 346 36.83 -31.79 17.18
#